data_ed4d6293ab2641c8390bb8ef2fae6226
#
_entry.id   ed4d6293ab2641c8390bb8ef2fae6226
#
_cell.length_a   1.000
_cell.length_b   1.000
_cell.length_c   1.000
_cell.angle_alpha   90.00
_cell.angle_beta   90.00
_cell.angle_gamma   90.00
#
_symmetry.space_group_name_H-M   'P 1'
#
loop_
_entity.id
_entity.type
_entity.pdbx_description
1 polymer ?
#
loop_
_entity_poly.entity_id
_entity_poly.type
_entity_poly.pdbx_seq_one_letter_code
_entity_poly.pdbx_strand_id
1 'polypeptide(L)'
;MIVTPAGKFHSQECLIEYASQPDNTVRLVEKGQKIQAKAEREALAARKAALRPRKWYLDEAQKWFNLFIRLRDHGEPCISCGRTTDSKKNAGHYLSVADYPALRYNELNVHLQCEYCNRHKHGQENQYRKRLILKIGMENVERLEQHEPQYLYTVDELKSIITLYKLKCRALSYLKN
;
A
#
# COMPACT_ATOMS: atom_id res chain seq x y z
N MET A 1 -15.18 -39.50 -12.51
CA MET A 1 -15.62 -38.66 -11.37
C MET A 1 -15.90 -37.26 -11.88
N ILE A 2 -17.09 -36.73 -11.65
CA ILE A 2 -17.52 -35.40 -12.10
C ILE A 2 -17.33 -34.42 -10.94
N VAL A 3 -16.58 -33.35 -11.14
CA VAL A 3 -16.33 -32.30 -10.14
C VAL A 3 -17.21 -31.10 -10.47
N THR A 4 -18.08 -30.73 -9.55
CA THR A 4 -18.97 -29.58 -9.68
C THR A 4 -18.85 -28.70 -8.43
N PRO A 5 -19.37 -27.47 -8.44
CA PRO A 5 -19.51 -26.66 -7.23
C PRO A 5 -20.28 -27.34 -6.10
N ALA A 6 -21.14 -28.30 -6.39
CA ALA A 6 -21.91 -29.07 -5.41
C ALA A 6 -21.09 -30.18 -4.72
N GLY A 7 -20.03 -30.67 -5.38
CA GLY A 7 -19.21 -31.76 -4.87
C GLY A 7 -18.62 -32.63 -5.99
N LYS A 8 -18.15 -33.80 -5.59
CA LYS A 8 -17.61 -34.83 -6.51
C LYS A 8 -18.65 -35.97 -6.64
N PHE A 9 -19.01 -36.32 -7.85
CA PHE A 9 -19.99 -37.37 -8.17
C PHE A 9 -19.34 -38.45 -9.03
N HIS A 10 -19.79 -39.73 -8.85
CA HIS A 10 -19.24 -40.86 -9.60
C HIS A 10 -19.70 -40.86 -11.05
N SER A 11 -20.94 -40.44 -11.33
CA SER A 11 -21.54 -40.39 -12.67
C SER A 11 -22.50 -39.20 -12.80
N GLN A 12 -23.02 -38.99 -14.02
CA GLN A 12 -24.03 -37.97 -14.30
C GLN A 12 -25.38 -38.33 -13.62
N GLU A 13 -25.73 -39.61 -13.56
CA GLU A 13 -26.94 -40.09 -12.92
C GLU A 13 -26.93 -39.74 -11.43
N CYS A 14 -25.81 -39.96 -10.72
CA CYS A 14 -25.67 -39.61 -9.31
C CYS A 14 -25.80 -38.07 -9.11
N LEU A 15 -25.30 -37.24 -10.04
CA LEU A 15 -25.45 -35.78 -9.98
C LEU A 15 -26.92 -35.39 -10.18
N ILE A 16 -27.62 -35.99 -11.13
CA ILE A 16 -29.04 -35.73 -11.43
C ILE A 16 -29.89 -36.13 -10.24
N GLU A 17 -29.68 -37.33 -9.67
CA GLU A 17 -30.41 -37.81 -8.49
C GLU A 17 -30.21 -36.86 -7.30
N TYR A 18 -28.97 -36.43 -7.03
CA TYR A 18 -28.67 -35.44 -5.99
C TYR A 18 -29.40 -34.11 -6.24
N ALA A 19 -29.36 -33.63 -7.48
CA ALA A 19 -29.94 -32.34 -7.86
C ALA A 19 -31.49 -32.35 -7.84
N SER A 20 -32.12 -33.51 -8.04
CA SER A 20 -33.59 -33.63 -8.05
C SER A 20 -34.23 -33.62 -6.65
N GLN A 21 -33.45 -33.79 -5.60
CA GLN A 21 -33.92 -33.65 -4.24
C GLN A 21 -34.24 -32.17 -3.91
N PRO A 22 -35.44 -31.82 -3.36
CA PRO A 22 -35.85 -30.43 -3.17
C PRO A 22 -34.85 -29.59 -2.36
N ASP A 23 -34.35 -30.12 -1.24
CA ASP A 23 -33.37 -29.41 -0.39
C ASP A 23 -32.03 -29.15 -1.10
N ASN A 24 -31.59 -30.09 -1.94
CA ASN A 24 -30.37 -29.95 -2.70
C ASN A 24 -30.54 -28.99 -3.86
N THR A 25 -31.71 -28.96 -4.50
CA THR A 25 -32.03 -27.98 -5.56
C THR A 25 -31.93 -26.56 -5.02
N VAL A 26 -32.54 -26.27 -3.86
CA VAL A 26 -32.46 -24.95 -3.22
C VAL A 26 -31.02 -24.58 -2.93
N ARG A 27 -30.22 -25.46 -2.32
CA ARG A 27 -28.77 -25.23 -2.04
C ARG A 27 -27.95 -24.99 -3.28
N LEU A 28 -28.23 -25.70 -4.38
CA LEU A 28 -27.53 -25.53 -5.66
C LEU A 28 -27.85 -24.20 -6.29
N VAL A 29 -29.11 -23.76 -6.27
CA VAL A 29 -29.53 -22.45 -6.76
C VAL A 29 -28.86 -21.33 -5.96
N GLU A 30 -28.91 -21.38 -4.63
CA GLU A 30 -28.27 -20.39 -3.77
C GLU A 30 -26.75 -20.31 -4.01
N LYS A 31 -26.10 -21.48 -4.17
CA LYS A 31 -24.66 -21.54 -4.46
C LYS A 31 -24.34 -20.97 -5.82
N GLY A 32 -25.16 -21.24 -6.84
CA GLY A 32 -25.06 -20.65 -8.17
C GLY A 32 -25.19 -19.12 -8.13
N GLN A 33 -26.19 -18.61 -7.44
CA GLN A 33 -26.40 -17.17 -7.25
C GLN A 33 -25.21 -16.50 -6.56
N LYS A 34 -24.66 -17.12 -5.51
CA LYS A 34 -23.45 -16.60 -4.83
C LYS A 34 -22.21 -16.55 -5.74
N ILE A 35 -22.03 -17.58 -6.58
CA ILE A 35 -20.93 -17.63 -7.55
C ILE A 35 -21.12 -16.52 -8.60
N GLN A 36 -22.32 -16.37 -9.15
CA GLN A 36 -22.63 -15.33 -10.14
C GLN A 36 -22.45 -13.94 -9.54
N ALA A 37 -23.02 -13.66 -8.37
CA ALA A 37 -22.85 -12.37 -7.69
C ALA A 37 -21.38 -12.02 -7.40
N LYS A 38 -20.56 -13.04 -7.05
CA LYS A 38 -19.13 -12.86 -6.89
C LYS A 38 -18.45 -12.48 -8.21
N ALA A 39 -18.76 -13.18 -9.28
CA ALA A 39 -18.19 -12.90 -10.62
C ALA A 39 -18.59 -11.50 -11.12
N GLU A 40 -19.85 -11.10 -10.95
CA GLU A 40 -20.33 -9.75 -11.30
C GLU A 40 -19.64 -8.68 -10.49
N ARG A 41 -19.45 -8.89 -9.18
CA ARG A 41 -18.72 -7.97 -8.31
C ARG A 41 -17.24 -7.82 -8.71
N GLU A 42 -16.59 -8.93 -9.07
CA GLU A 42 -15.20 -8.91 -9.55
C GLU A 42 -15.09 -8.20 -10.91
N ALA A 43 -16.01 -8.46 -11.84
CA ALA A 43 -16.05 -7.78 -13.13
C ALA A 43 -16.28 -6.27 -12.99
N LEU A 44 -17.19 -5.86 -12.10
CA LEU A 44 -17.43 -4.45 -11.80
C LEU A 44 -16.20 -3.79 -11.15
N ALA A 45 -15.53 -4.48 -10.24
CA ALA A 45 -14.30 -4.00 -9.61
C ALA A 45 -13.17 -3.82 -10.64
N ALA A 46 -13.02 -4.77 -11.58
CA ALA A 46 -12.06 -4.69 -12.66
C ALA A 46 -12.34 -3.49 -13.59
N ARG A 47 -13.61 -3.28 -13.97
CA ARG A 47 -14.03 -2.10 -14.75
C ARG A 47 -13.71 -0.79 -14.04
N LYS A 48 -14.05 -0.68 -12.75
CA LYS A 48 -13.74 0.50 -11.93
C LYS A 48 -12.22 0.72 -11.82
N ALA A 49 -11.43 -0.36 -11.71
CA ALA A 49 -9.98 -0.26 -11.65
C ALA A 49 -9.38 0.23 -12.98
N ALA A 50 -9.90 -0.22 -14.12
CA ALA A 50 -9.45 0.21 -15.45
C ALA A 50 -9.71 1.71 -15.71
N LEU A 51 -10.73 2.29 -15.08
CA LEU A 51 -11.10 3.70 -15.23
C LEU A 51 -10.41 4.64 -14.24
N ARG A 52 -9.56 4.13 -13.34
CA ARG A 52 -8.89 4.96 -12.34
C ARG A 52 -7.88 5.91 -12.98
N PRO A 53 -7.95 7.23 -12.70
CA PRO A 53 -6.95 8.16 -13.19
C PRO A 53 -5.59 7.93 -12.53
N ARG A 54 -4.49 8.35 -13.19
CA ARG A 54 -3.12 8.25 -12.66
C ARG A 54 -3.00 8.86 -11.25
N LYS A 55 -3.70 9.95 -10.98
CA LYS A 55 -3.74 10.60 -9.67
C LYS A 55 -4.16 9.63 -8.56
N TRP A 56 -5.14 8.77 -8.81
CA TRP A 56 -5.58 7.76 -7.82
C TRP A 56 -4.43 6.81 -7.44
N TYR A 57 -3.62 6.37 -8.42
CA TYR A 57 -2.47 5.50 -8.16
C TYR A 57 -1.36 6.22 -7.38
N LEU A 58 -1.12 7.51 -7.67
CA LEU A 58 -0.20 8.36 -6.89
C LEU A 58 -0.62 8.45 -5.42
N ASP A 59 -1.89 8.76 -5.17
CA ASP A 59 -2.45 8.93 -3.82
C ASP A 59 -2.42 7.59 -3.04
N GLU A 60 -2.76 6.48 -3.69
CA GLU A 60 -2.73 5.14 -3.07
C GLU A 60 -1.30 4.67 -2.79
N ALA A 61 -0.35 4.91 -3.70
CA ALA A 61 1.06 4.63 -3.47
C ALA A 61 1.61 5.45 -2.29
N GLN A 62 1.30 6.75 -2.24
CA GLN A 62 1.71 7.63 -1.15
C GLN A 62 1.15 7.17 0.20
N LYS A 63 -0.09 6.73 0.24
CA LYS A 63 -0.74 6.20 1.45
C LYS A 63 0.02 4.99 2.02
N TRP A 64 0.33 3.99 1.18
CA TRP A 64 1.03 2.78 1.60
C TRP A 64 2.49 3.05 1.95
N PHE A 65 3.18 3.88 1.17
CA PHE A 65 4.53 4.32 1.47
C PHE A 65 4.59 5.06 2.82
N ASN A 66 3.71 6.03 3.06
CA ASN A 66 3.68 6.77 4.31
C ASN A 66 3.35 5.87 5.51
N LEU A 67 2.48 4.87 5.33
CA LEU A 67 2.20 3.87 6.37
C LEU A 67 3.46 3.05 6.69
N PHE A 68 4.15 2.58 5.66
CA PHE A 68 5.41 1.84 5.82
C PHE A 68 6.45 2.66 6.59
N ILE A 69 6.68 3.92 6.23
CA ILE A 69 7.64 4.80 6.94
C ILE A 69 7.27 4.93 8.42
N ARG A 70 5.98 5.15 8.75
CA ARG A 70 5.53 5.23 10.14
C ARG A 70 5.69 3.92 10.91
N LEU A 71 5.54 2.78 10.25
CA LEU A 71 5.77 1.47 10.85
C LEU A 71 7.27 1.18 11.02
N ARG A 72 8.09 1.50 10.01
CA ARG A 72 9.54 1.33 10.03
C ARG A 72 10.18 2.11 11.18
N ASP A 73 9.82 3.40 11.28
CA ASP A 73 10.41 4.34 12.24
C ASP A 73 9.59 4.43 13.55
N HIS A 74 8.72 3.45 13.82
CA HIS A 74 7.91 3.45 15.03
C HIS A 74 8.78 3.45 16.29
N GLY A 75 8.50 4.36 17.21
CA GLY A 75 9.28 4.54 18.45
C GLY A 75 10.47 5.50 18.29
N GLU A 76 10.85 5.85 17.07
CA GLU A 76 11.93 6.80 16.85
C GLU A 76 11.51 8.25 17.13
N PRO A 77 12.47 9.10 17.56
CA PRO A 77 12.23 10.53 17.71
C PRO A 77 11.97 11.21 16.36
N CYS A 78 11.36 12.40 16.39
CA CYS A 78 11.17 13.23 15.22
C CYS A 78 12.51 13.54 14.55
N ILE A 79 12.64 13.25 13.27
CA ILE A 79 13.90 13.48 12.51
C ILE A 79 14.34 14.96 12.52
N SER A 80 13.42 15.92 12.59
CA SER A 80 13.77 17.34 12.60
C SER A 80 14.10 17.89 13.98
N CYS A 81 13.24 17.71 15.00
CA CYS A 81 13.46 18.29 16.31
C CYS A 81 14.06 17.33 17.33
N GLY A 82 14.15 16.03 17.06
CA GLY A 82 14.71 15.02 17.95
C GLY A 82 13.84 14.70 19.18
N ARG A 83 12.65 15.27 19.30
CA ARG A 83 11.75 15.01 20.42
C ARG A 83 10.91 13.75 20.17
N THR A 84 10.78 12.94 21.20
CA THR A 84 9.77 11.90 21.28
C THR A 84 8.50 12.55 21.84
N THR A 85 7.44 12.62 21.03
CA THR A 85 6.17 13.24 21.43
C THR A 85 5.03 12.29 21.14
N ASP A 86 3.95 12.37 21.90
CA ASP A 86 2.70 11.62 21.64
C ASP A 86 1.87 12.25 20.52
N SER A 87 2.34 13.38 19.95
CA SER A 87 1.67 14.02 18.83
C SER A 87 1.67 13.12 17.59
N LYS A 88 0.71 13.37 16.71
CA LYS A 88 0.60 12.68 15.42
C LYS A 88 1.93 12.70 14.66
N LYS A 89 2.33 11.54 14.15
CA LYS A 89 3.54 11.33 13.38
C LYS A 89 3.21 11.23 11.89
N ASN A 90 3.99 11.95 11.10
CA ASN A 90 3.89 11.97 9.63
C ASN A 90 5.14 11.34 9.01
N ALA A 91 5.01 10.85 7.79
CA ALA A 91 6.16 10.56 6.93
C ALA A 91 6.56 11.88 6.27
N GLY A 92 7.65 12.48 6.74
CA GLY A 92 8.16 13.76 6.24
C GLY A 92 9.29 13.55 5.26
N HIS A 93 9.25 14.26 4.13
CA HIS A 93 10.32 14.26 3.13
C HIS A 93 11.41 15.23 3.52
N TYR A 94 12.68 14.85 3.31
CA TYR A 94 13.82 15.74 3.38
C TYR A 94 13.80 16.71 2.20
N LEU A 95 13.91 16.20 0.99
CA LEU A 95 13.73 16.94 -0.26
C LEU A 95 12.27 16.85 -0.70
N SER A 96 11.66 18.00 -0.99
CA SER A 96 10.22 18.09 -1.24
C SER A 96 9.81 17.30 -2.48
N VAL A 97 8.59 16.76 -2.47
CA VAL A 97 8.04 16.04 -3.64
C VAL A 97 7.75 17.00 -4.82
N ALA A 98 7.56 18.28 -4.53
CA ALA A 98 7.32 19.28 -5.57
C ALA A 98 8.59 19.52 -6.39
N ASP A 99 9.73 19.65 -5.72
CA ASP A 99 11.01 19.93 -6.35
C ASP A 99 11.73 18.66 -6.83
N TYR A 100 11.57 17.55 -6.11
CA TYR A 100 12.23 16.26 -6.38
C TYR A 100 11.21 15.12 -6.47
N PRO A 101 10.33 15.09 -7.48
CA PRO A 101 9.30 14.06 -7.63
C PRO A 101 9.88 12.64 -7.74
N ALA A 102 11.09 12.46 -8.26
CA ALA A 102 11.79 11.18 -8.30
C ALA A 102 12.03 10.57 -6.91
N LEU A 103 12.21 11.40 -5.88
CA LEU A 103 12.47 10.99 -4.51
C LEU A 103 11.19 10.77 -3.68
N ARG A 104 10.00 10.85 -4.30
CA ARG A 104 8.70 10.71 -3.63
C ARG A 104 8.58 9.42 -2.81
N TYR A 105 9.08 8.31 -3.33
CA TYR A 105 9.02 6.99 -2.69
C TYR A 105 10.41 6.45 -2.32
N ASN A 106 11.39 7.33 -2.17
CA ASN A 106 12.73 6.96 -1.73
C ASN A 106 12.77 6.86 -0.20
N GLU A 107 13.11 5.68 0.31
CA GLU A 107 13.13 5.39 1.76
C GLU A 107 14.19 6.18 2.53
N LEU A 108 15.27 6.60 1.87
CA LEU A 108 16.31 7.45 2.48
C LEU A 108 15.91 8.91 2.54
N ASN A 109 14.97 9.34 1.68
CA ASN A 109 14.45 10.71 1.67
C ASN A 109 13.31 10.94 2.67
N VAL A 110 12.74 9.89 3.25
CA VAL A 110 11.50 10.03 4.05
C VAL A 110 11.63 9.35 5.41
N HIS A 111 11.39 10.11 6.47
CA HIS A 111 11.49 9.63 7.86
C HIS A 111 10.35 10.14 8.74
N LEU A 112 10.24 9.55 9.94
CA LEU A 112 9.23 9.93 10.91
C LEU A 112 9.44 11.37 11.39
N GLN A 113 8.41 12.19 11.26
CA GLN A 113 8.41 13.60 11.64
C GLN A 113 7.15 13.93 12.43
N CYS A 114 7.26 14.71 13.52
CA CYS A 114 6.08 15.16 14.24
C CYS A 114 5.28 16.17 13.41
N GLU A 115 3.97 16.22 13.62
CA GLU A 115 3.07 17.09 12.86
C GLU A 115 3.49 18.56 12.90
N TYR A 116 3.96 19.02 14.07
CA TYR A 116 4.42 20.40 14.24
C TYR A 116 5.59 20.75 13.30
N CYS A 117 6.64 19.91 13.27
CA CYS A 117 7.78 20.15 12.37
C CYS A 117 7.40 20.00 10.89
N ASN A 118 6.56 19.00 10.58
CA ASN A 118 6.19 18.71 9.20
C ASN A 118 5.26 19.78 8.59
N ARG A 119 4.25 20.25 9.36
CA ARG A 119 3.24 21.17 8.82
C ARG A 119 3.49 22.63 9.15
N HIS A 120 3.90 22.92 10.40
CA HIS A 120 3.97 24.30 10.87
C HIS A 120 5.36 24.92 10.79
N LYS A 121 6.41 24.11 10.61
CA LYS A 121 7.80 24.56 10.47
C LYS A 121 8.43 24.22 9.12
N HIS A 122 7.61 23.97 8.10
CA HIS A 122 8.06 23.68 6.73
C HIS A 122 9.17 22.62 6.67
N GLY A 123 9.03 21.55 7.50
CA GLY A 123 10.00 20.46 7.55
C GLY A 123 11.24 20.70 8.38
N GLN A 124 11.64 21.97 8.62
CA GLN A 124 12.91 22.35 9.28
C GLN A 124 14.14 21.74 8.59
N GLU A 125 14.31 21.97 7.31
CA GLU A 125 15.29 21.36 6.44
C GLU A 125 16.70 21.27 7.03
N ASN A 126 17.23 22.39 7.58
CA ASN A 126 18.57 22.41 8.17
C ASN A 126 18.72 21.46 9.37
N GLN A 127 17.68 21.34 10.22
CA GLN A 127 17.70 20.42 11.36
C GLN A 127 17.47 18.97 10.89
N TYR A 128 16.63 18.79 9.90
CA TYR A 128 16.41 17.51 9.25
C TYR A 128 17.73 16.99 8.67
N ARG A 129 18.44 17.80 7.85
CA ARG A 129 19.72 17.45 7.23
C ARG A 129 20.74 16.96 8.25
N LYS A 130 20.94 17.74 9.34
CA LYS A 130 21.92 17.39 10.39
C LYS A 130 21.62 15.99 11.00
N ARG A 131 20.36 15.68 11.30
CA ARG A 131 19.99 14.39 11.87
C ARG A 131 19.92 13.28 10.84
N LEU A 132 19.63 13.63 9.58
CA LEU A 132 19.65 12.69 8.47
C LEU A 132 21.09 12.18 8.24
N ILE A 133 22.07 13.05 8.28
CA ILE A 133 23.50 12.68 8.19
C ILE A 133 23.86 11.68 9.30
N LEU A 134 23.40 11.91 10.51
CA LEU A 134 23.64 10.97 11.63
C LEU A 134 22.93 9.63 11.43
N LYS A 135 21.81 9.61 10.74
CA LYS A 135 20.97 8.40 10.55
C LYS A 135 21.43 7.56 9.36
N ILE A 136 21.75 8.17 8.23
CA ILE A 136 22.05 7.46 6.97
C ILE A 136 23.45 7.71 6.44
N GLY A 137 24.24 8.59 7.08
CA GLY A 137 25.57 8.98 6.63
C GLY A 137 25.59 10.10 5.59
N MET A 138 26.71 10.83 5.55
CA MET A 138 26.90 11.99 4.66
C MET A 138 26.77 11.60 3.17
N GLU A 139 27.42 10.51 2.78
CA GLU A 139 27.42 10.02 1.38
C GLU A 139 25.99 9.80 0.82
N ASN A 140 25.10 9.22 1.62
CA ASN A 140 23.72 9.01 1.20
C ASN A 140 22.93 10.32 1.12
N VAL A 141 23.22 11.29 1.99
CA VAL A 141 22.60 12.62 1.93
C VAL A 141 23.05 13.36 0.67
N GLU A 142 24.35 13.39 0.38
CA GLU A 142 24.89 14.00 -0.84
C GLU A 142 24.33 13.34 -2.11
N ARG A 143 24.17 12.03 -2.11
CA ARG A 143 23.54 11.30 -3.22
C ARG A 143 22.08 11.68 -3.43
N LEU A 144 21.32 11.95 -2.36
CA LEU A 144 19.96 12.48 -2.46
C LEU A 144 19.97 13.89 -3.06
N GLU A 145 20.88 14.75 -2.61
CA GLU A 145 20.99 16.14 -3.04
C GLU A 145 21.45 16.31 -4.50
N GLN A 146 22.14 15.30 -5.04
CA GLN A 146 22.57 15.25 -6.46
C GLN A 146 21.51 14.66 -7.40
N HIS A 147 20.32 14.28 -6.88
CA HIS A 147 19.31 13.60 -7.68
C HIS A 147 18.63 14.56 -8.67
N GLU A 148 18.38 14.06 -9.88
CA GLU A 148 17.68 14.84 -10.93
C GLU A 148 16.25 15.17 -10.49
N PRO A 149 15.82 16.44 -10.62
CA PRO A 149 14.52 16.87 -10.09
C PRO A 149 13.33 16.34 -10.88
N GLN A 150 13.48 16.01 -12.18
CA GLN A 150 12.35 15.65 -13.03
C GLN A 150 12.13 14.13 -13.12
N TYR A 151 10.93 13.68 -12.74
CA TYR A 151 10.49 12.30 -12.92
C TYR A 151 8.97 12.18 -12.94
N LEU A 152 8.44 11.37 -13.86
CA LEU A 152 7.01 11.12 -13.97
C LEU A 152 6.74 9.62 -13.84
N TYR A 153 6.29 9.17 -12.66
CA TYR A 153 5.89 7.78 -12.44
C TYR A 153 4.79 7.34 -13.40
N THR A 154 4.99 6.24 -14.10
CA THR A 154 3.97 5.56 -14.89
C THR A 154 2.95 4.87 -13.99
N VAL A 155 1.77 4.53 -14.54
CA VAL A 155 0.74 3.78 -13.78
C VAL A 155 1.25 2.41 -13.33
N ASP A 156 2.07 1.74 -14.14
CA ASP A 156 2.57 0.40 -13.82
C ASP A 156 3.65 0.44 -12.73
N GLU A 157 4.52 1.44 -12.74
CA GLU A 157 5.44 1.69 -11.62
C GLU A 157 4.67 1.95 -10.32
N LEU A 158 3.62 2.77 -10.36
CA LEU A 158 2.79 3.06 -9.20
C LEU A 158 2.08 1.80 -8.66
N LYS A 159 1.59 0.92 -9.52
CA LYS A 159 1.02 -0.39 -9.13
C LYS A 159 2.07 -1.26 -8.42
N SER A 160 3.29 -1.28 -8.95
CA SER A 160 4.42 -2.01 -8.36
C SER A 160 4.78 -1.46 -6.99
N ILE A 161 4.85 -0.14 -6.83
CA ILE A 161 5.08 0.56 -5.56
C ILE A 161 3.98 0.23 -4.55
N ILE A 162 2.70 0.30 -4.95
CA ILE A 162 1.56 -0.06 -4.09
C ILE A 162 1.69 -1.50 -3.58
N THR A 163 2.01 -2.43 -4.46
CA THR A 163 2.15 -3.85 -4.12
C THR A 163 3.31 -4.06 -3.15
N LEU A 164 4.47 -3.47 -3.45
CA LEU A 164 5.68 -3.56 -2.62
C LEU A 164 5.42 -3.06 -1.19
N TYR A 165 4.85 -1.85 -1.05
CA TYR A 165 4.65 -1.27 0.29
C TYR A 165 3.50 -1.90 1.06
N LYS A 166 2.50 -2.48 0.39
CA LYS A 166 1.51 -3.36 1.04
C LYS A 166 2.18 -4.59 1.67
N LEU A 167 3.08 -5.23 0.94
CA LEU A 167 3.82 -6.39 1.46
C LEU A 167 4.75 -6.00 2.61
N LYS A 168 5.53 -4.92 2.47
CA LYS A 168 6.40 -4.41 3.54
C LYS A 168 5.63 -4.05 4.81
N CYS A 169 4.46 -3.40 4.68
CA CYS A 169 3.61 -3.07 5.83
C CYS A 169 3.11 -4.34 6.54
N ARG A 170 2.68 -5.37 5.79
CA ARG A 170 2.26 -6.65 6.36
C ARG A 170 3.40 -7.31 7.14
N ALA A 171 4.58 -7.41 6.53
CA ALA A 171 5.75 -7.99 7.18
C ALA A 171 6.09 -7.30 8.52
N LEU A 172 6.10 -5.96 8.56
CA LEU A 172 6.35 -5.21 9.79
C LEU A 172 5.24 -5.37 10.85
N SER A 173 3.98 -5.60 10.43
CA SER A 173 2.88 -5.83 11.37
C SER A 173 2.96 -7.22 12.02
N TYR A 174 3.45 -8.23 11.31
CA TYR A 174 3.67 -9.59 11.88
C TYR A 174 4.81 -9.62 12.89
N LEU A 175 5.82 -8.77 12.73
CA LEU A 175 6.97 -8.73 13.67
C LEU A 175 6.67 -7.98 14.98
N LYS A 176 5.52 -7.32 15.08
CA LYS A 176 5.10 -6.52 16.26
C LYS A 176 4.05 -7.22 17.14
N ASN A 177 3.53 -8.36 16.69
CA ASN A 177 2.66 -9.27 17.46
C ASN A 177 3.45 -10.45 18.01
#